data_852aa21770ef178fc88c04d507e80d4e
#
_entry.id   852aa21770ef178fc88c04d507e80d4e
#
_cell.length_a   1.000
_cell.length_b   1.000
_cell.length_c   1.000
_cell.angle_alpha   90.00
_cell.angle_beta   90.00
_cell.angle_gamma   90.00
#
_symmetry.space_group_name_H-M   'P 1'
#
loop_
_entity.id
_entity.type
_entity.pdbx_description
1 polymer ?
#
loop_
_entity_poly.entity_id
_entity_poly.type
_entity_poly.pdbx_seq_one_letter_code
_entity_poly.pdbx_strand_id
1 'polypeptide(L)'
;MCEIKHPEHLVYRNGEPFWEIPSEIPLIQEILFELRRAESIHPVWPNDPIYAAAIIGEEAGEVIKAVNNAVTGKKDGKDSDYRTEAIQCAAMCIRFLKNLDNFDWNTKY
;
A
#
# COMPACT_ATOMS: atom_id res chain seq x y z
N MET A 1 -12.46 -6.18 14.92
CA MET A 1 -11.41 -7.09 14.43
C MET A 1 -12.04 -8.09 13.48
N CYS A 2 -11.49 -8.24 12.29
CA CYS A 2 -12.04 -9.16 11.30
C CYS A 2 -11.65 -10.60 11.63
N GLU A 3 -12.64 -11.46 11.75
CA GLU A 3 -12.40 -12.89 11.84
C GLU A 3 -12.15 -13.46 10.45
N ILE A 4 -11.09 -14.25 10.32
CA ILE A 4 -10.82 -14.96 9.09
C ILE A 4 -11.67 -16.22 9.08
N LYS A 5 -12.62 -16.28 8.15
CA LYS A 5 -13.47 -17.45 7.96
C LYS A 5 -12.91 -18.28 6.84
N HIS A 6 -12.10 -19.27 7.17
CA HIS A 6 -11.46 -20.12 6.18
C HIS A 6 -12.42 -20.83 5.21
N PRO A 7 -13.62 -21.27 5.62
CA PRO A 7 -14.54 -21.96 4.70
C PRO A 7 -14.99 -21.10 3.53
N GLU A 8 -14.92 -19.78 3.61
CA GLU A 8 -15.37 -18.88 2.54
C GLU A 8 -14.56 -19.04 1.25
N HIS A 9 -13.32 -19.56 1.35
CA HIS A 9 -12.42 -19.73 0.22
C HIS A 9 -12.35 -21.16 -0.26
N LEU A 10 -13.12 -22.06 0.38
CA LEU A 10 -13.17 -23.47 -0.02
C LEU A 10 -14.23 -23.66 -1.09
N VAL A 11 -13.83 -24.08 -2.25
CA VAL A 11 -14.72 -24.42 -3.36
C VAL A 11 -14.51 -25.89 -3.76
N TYR A 12 -15.43 -26.42 -4.56
CA TYR A 12 -15.36 -27.81 -5.02
C TYR A 12 -15.24 -27.83 -6.53
N ARG A 13 -14.31 -28.62 -7.04
CA ARG A 13 -14.17 -28.91 -8.47
C ARG A 13 -14.11 -30.41 -8.64
N ASN A 14 -14.95 -30.94 -9.55
CA ASN A 14 -15.02 -32.35 -9.82
C ASN A 14 -15.22 -33.22 -8.54
N GLY A 15 -15.99 -32.66 -7.56
CA GLY A 15 -16.23 -33.36 -6.30
C GLY A 15 -15.09 -33.26 -5.28
N GLU A 16 -13.97 -32.63 -5.64
CA GLU A 16 -12.82 -32.45 -4.75
C GLU A 16 -12.81 -31.02 -4.19
N PRO A 17 -12.59 -30.85 -2.87
CA PRO A 17 -12.43 -29.54 -2.27
C PRO A 17 -11.07 -28.94 -2.65
N PHE A 18 -11.05 -27.64 -2.92
CA PHE A 18 -9.80 -26.91 -3.07
C PHE A 18 -9.98 -25.47 -2.58
N TRP A 19 -8.88 -24.83 -2.20
CA TRP A 19 -8.87 -23.46 -1.75
C TRP A 19 -8.74 -22.53 -2.94
N GLU A 20 -9.71 -21.62 -3.10
CA GLU A 20 -9.61 -20.55 -4.08
C GLU A 20 -8.63 -19.48 -3.57
N ILE A 21 -7.75 -19.02 -4.45
CA ILE A 21 -6.83 -17.93 -4.09
C ILE A 21 -7.65 -16.65 -4.00
N PRO A 22 -7.64 -15.94 -2.83
CA PRO A 22 -8.35 -14.68 -2.70
C PRO A 22 -7.93 -13.66 -3.76
N SER A 23 -8.90 -12.88 -4.24
CA SER A 23 -8.65 -11.85 -5.28
C SER A 23 -7.67 -10.78 -4.84
N GLU A 24 -7.47 -10.64 -3.53
CA GLU A 24 -6.52 -9.70 -2.95
C GLU A 24 -5.06 -10.12 -3.14
N ILE A 25 -4.77 -11.41 -3.35
CA ILE A 25 -3.38 -11.88 -3.45
C ILE A 25 -2.62 -11.24 -4.62
N PRO A 26 -3.16 -11.17 -5.85
CA PRO A 26 -2.47 -10.45 -6.93
C PRO A 26 -2.24 -8.97 -6.60
N LEU A 27 -3.20 -8.34 -5.92
CA LEU A 27 -3.09 -6.94 -5.51
C LEU A 27 -1.97 -6.75 -4.49
N ILE A 28 -1.87 -7.64 -3.50
CA ILE A 28 -0.80 -7.62 -2.51
C ILE A 28 0.56 -7.78 -3.21
N GLN A 29 0.64 -8.66 -4.21
CA GLN A 29 1.87 -8.85 -4.99
C GLN A 29 2.29 -7.57 -5.72
N GLU A 30 1.35 -6.82 -6.29
CA GLU A 30 1.63 -5.53 -6.89
C GLU A 30 2.18 -4.52 -5.88
N ILE A 31 1.60 -4.50 -4.67
CA ILE A 31 2.06 -3.61 -3.59
C ILE A 31 3.49 -3.99 -3.18
N LEU A 32 3.79 -5.27 -3.04
CA LEU A 32 5.13 -5.73 -2.69
C LEU A 32 6.14 -5.42 -3.81
N PHE A 33 5.74 -5.54 -5.06
CA PHE A 33 6.58 -5.16 -6.19
C PHE A 33 6.93 -3.67 -6.15
N GLU A 34 5.93 -2.82 -5.90
CA GLU A 34 6.15 -1.38 -5.74
C GLU A 34 7.04 -1.06 -4.54
N LEU A 35 6.86 -1.78 -3.44
CA LEU A 35 7.72 -1.64 -2.27
C LEU A 35 9.19 -1.92 -2.62
N ARG A 36 9.45 -3.01 -3.34
CA ARG A 36 10.82 -3.36 -3.79
C ARG A 36 11.40 -2.30 -4.71
N ARG A 37 10.59 -1.78 -5.62
CA ARG A 37 10.98 -0.71 -6.53
C ARG A 37 11.39 0.54 -5.74
N ALA A 38 10.55 0.95 -4.78
CA ALA A 38 10.81 2.14 -3.96
C ALA A 38 12.06 1.95 -3.10
N GLU A 39 12.24 0.78 -2.50
CA GLU A 39 13.42 0.47 -1.70
C GLU A 39 14.71 0.47 -2.53
N SER A 40 14.61 0.08 -3.79
CA SER A 40 15.74 0.09 -4.73
C SER A 40 16.15 1.52 -5.10
N ILE A 41 15.17 2.40 -5.32
CA ILE A 41 15.43 3.79 -5.72
C ILE A 41 15.85 4.64 -4.51
N HIS A 42 15.21 4.44 -3.38
CA HIS A 42 15.46 5.16 -2.14
C HIS A 42 15.75 4.17 -1.01
N PRO A 43 16.99 3.66 -0.93
CA PRO A 43 17.33 2.57 0.01
C PRO A 43 17.31 3.02 1.48
N VAL A 44 17.40 4.32 1.74
CA VAL A 44 17.39 4.83 3.11
C VAL A 44 15.98 5.32 3.46
N TRP A 45 15.45 4.79 4.56
CA TRP A 45 14.18 5.22 5.13
C TRP A 45 14.46 6.08 6.37
N PRO A 46 13.72 7.19 6.57
CA PRO A 46 13.96 8.05 7.72
C PRO A 46 13.82 7.30 9.04
N ASN A 47 14.70 7.59 10.00
CA ASN A 47 14.59 7.07 11.35
C ASN A 47 13.73 7.95 12.27
N ASP A 48 13.36 9.14 11.80
CA ASP A 48 12.41 10.03 12.47
C ASP A 48 10.98 9.56 12.16
N PRO A 49 10.21 9.12 13.18
CA PRO A 49 8.86 8.60 12.93
C PRO A 49 7.90 9.64 12.38
N ILE A 50 8.04 10.91 12.75
CA ILE A 50 7.17 11.98 12.23
C ILE A 50 7.44 12.21 10.75
N TYR A 51 8.71 12.25 10.37
CA TYR A 51 9.08 12.41 8.97
C TYR A 51 8.60 11.21 8.13
N ALA A 52 8.78 10.00 8.65
CA ALA A 52 8.30 8.79 7.99
C ALA A 52 6.77 8.80 7.80
N ALA A 53 6.04 9.22 8.84
CA ALA A 53 4.58 9.36 8.76
C ALA A 53 4.17 10.43 7.73
N ALA A 54 4.92 11.52 7.63
CA ALA A 54 4.66 12.57 6.65
C ALA A 54 4.79 12.07 5.21
N ILE A 55 5.68 11.13 4.94
CA ILE A 55 5.79 10.49 3.62
C ILE A 55 4.48 9.78 3.27
N ILE A 56 3.88 9.06 4.22
CA ILE A 56 2.58 8.41 4.03
C ILE A 56 1.51 9.47 3.75
N GLY A 57 1.54 10.58 4.49
CA GLY A 57 0.60 11.69 4.29
C GLY A 57 0.68 12.27 2.89
N GLU A 58 1.87 12.45 2.35
CA GLU A 58 2.08 12.92 0.98
C GLU A 58 1.47 11.95 -0.04
N GLU A 59 1.72 10.65 0.12
CA GLU A 59 1.16 9.63 -0.78
C GLU A 59 -0.36 9.56 -0.68
N ALA A 60 -0.91 9.67 0.52
CA ALA A 60 -2.36 9.73 0.72
C ALA A 60 -2.98 10.96 0.04
N GLY A 61 -2.30 12.09 0.11
CA GLY A 61 -2.70 13.32 -0.60
C GLY A 61 -2.74 13.12 -2.10
N GLU A 62 -1.78 12.41 -2.67
CA GLU A 62 -1.76 12.09 -4.10
C GLU A 62 -2.94 11.19 -4.51
N VAL A 63 -3.33 10.24 -3.65
CA VAL A 63 -4.54 9.41 -3.88
C VAL A 63 -5.77 10.30 -3.96
N ILE A 64 -5.94 11.20 -2.99
CA ILE A 64 -7.10 12.10 -2.92
C ILE A 64 -7.14 12.98 -4.17
N LYS A 65 -6.02 13.55 -4.56
CA LYS A 65 -5.90 14.39 -5.75
C LYS A 65 -6.26 13.63 -7.01
N ALA A 66 -5.75 12.41 -7.17
CA ALA A 66 -6.02 11.59 -8.34
C ALA A 66 -7.50 11.22 -8.44
N VAL A 67 -8.14 10.87 -7.33
CA VAL A 67 -9.57 10.57 -7.29
C VAL A 67 -10.40 11.81 -7.60
N ASN A 68 -10.07 12.96 -7.02
CA ASN A 68 -10.76 14.21 -7.30
C ASN A 68 -10.65 14.58 -8.78
N ASN A 69 -9.48 14.43 -9.37
CA ASN A 69 -9.29 14.68 -10.80
C ASN A 69 -10.13 13.75 -11.67
N ALA A 70 -10.20 12.48 -11.30
CA ALA A 70 -10.99 11.50 -12.02
C ALA A 70 -12.50 11.81 -11.95
N VAL A 71 -12.98 12.21 -10.78
CA VAL A 71 -14.40 12.54 -10.57
C VAL A 71 -14.80 13.82 -11.29
N THR A 72 -13.95 14.85 -11.26
CA THR A 72 -14.24 16.15 -11.86
C THR A 72 -13.85 16.26 -13.33
N GLY A 73 -13.17 15.25 -13.88
CA GLY A 73 -12.64 15.30 -15.23
C GLY A 73 -11.47 16.25 -15.42
N LYS A 74 -10.93 16.79 -14.32
CA LYS A 74 -9.81 17.70 -14.35
C LYS A 74 -8.50 16.90 -14.44
N LYS A 75 -7.68 17.23 -15.46
CA LYS A 75 -6.34 16.67 -15.59
C LYS A 75 -5.32 17.70 -15.14
N ASP A 76 -4.44 17.32 -14.22
CA ASP A 76 -3.23 18.10 -14.00
C ASP A 76 -2.15 17.61 -14.99
N GLY A 77 -0.99 18.25 -15.02
CA GLY A 77 0.08 17.91 -15.94
C GLY A 77 0.74 16.55 -15.71
N LYS A 78 0.34 15.85 -14.68
CA LYS A 78 0.77 14.47 -14.39
C LYS A 78 -0.46 13.60 -14.46
N ASP A 79 -0.53 12.71 -15.45
CA ASP A 79 -1.56 11.71 -15.55
C ASP A 79 -1.34 10.64 -14.47
N SER A 80 -1.51 11.01 -13.20
CA SER A 80 -1.40 10.05 -12.12
C SER A 80 -2.72 9.32 -11.93
N ASP A 81 -2.66 8.04 -12.15
CA ASP A 81 -3.76 7.12 -11.95
C ASP A 81 -3.98 6.88 -10.45
N TYR A 82 -5.20 7.05 -9.98
CA TYR A 82 -5.56 6.82 -8.57
C TYR A 82 -5.23 5.40 -8.11
N ARG A 83 -5.28 4.42 -9.01
CA ARG A 83 -4.89 3.04 -8.69
C ARG A 83 -3.39 2.96 -8.37
N THR A 84 -2.55 3.55 -9.23
CA THR A 84 -1.10 3.61 -9.02
C THR A 84 -0.75 4.33 -7.73
N GLU A 85 -1.39 5.48 -7.48
CA GLU A 85 -1.16 6.25 -6.25
C GLU A 85 -1.55 5.48 -4.99
N ALA A 86 -2.67 4.74 -5.04
CA ALA A 86 -3.10 3.93 -3.91
C ALA A 86 -2.12 2.78 -3.63
N ILE A 87 -1.58 2.14 -4.67
CA ILE A 87 -0.56 1.10 -4.52
C ILE A 87 0.71 1.67 -3.89
N GLN A 88 1.14 2.84 -4.33
CA GLN A 88 2.32 3.52 -3.78
C GLN A 88 2.11 3.87 -2.31
N CYS A 89 0.94 4.38 -1.97
CA CYS A 89 0.59 4.70 -0.58
C CYS A 89 0.62 3.44 0.30
N ALA A 90 0.04 2.34 -0.16
CA ALA A 90 0.04 1.07 0.55
C ALA A 90 1.47 0.55 0.77
N ALA A 91 2.33 0.66 -0.26
CA ALA A 91 3.73 0.26 -0.17
C ALA A 91 4.48 1.07 0.90
N MET A 92 4.22 2.37 1.00
CA MET A 92 4.85 3.23 2.02
C MET A 92 4.36 2.87 3.42
N CYS A 93 3.10 2.48 3.58
CA CYS A 93 2.59 1.98 4.85
C CYS A 93 3.30 0.71 5.28
N ILE A 94 3.54 -0.22 4.35
CA ILE A 94 4.30 -1.45 4.65
C ILE A 94 5.73 -1.09 5.03
N ARG A 95 6.36 -0.16 4.32
CA ARG A 95 7.72 0.29 4.61
C ARG A 95 7.83 0.89 6.01
N PHE A 96 6.85 1.69 6.39
CA PHE A 96 6.74 2.23 7.75
C PHE A 96 6.71 1.09 8.79
N LEU A 97 5.85 0.11 8.57
CA LEU A 97 5.71 -1.04 9.47
C LEU A 97 6.99 -1.87 9.58
N LYS A 98 7.69 -2.05 8.47
CA LYS A 98 8.97 -2.77 8.46
C LYS A 98 10.06 -2.08 9.28
N ASN A 99 9.94 -0.80 9.52
CA ASN A 99 10.97 0.03 10.15
C ASN A 99 10.60 0.49 11.55
N LEU A 100 9.54 -0.06 12.15
CA LEU A 100 9.07 0.36 13.49
C LEU A 100 10.17 0.30 14.55
N ASP A 101 11.00 -0.74 14.53
CA ASP A 101 12.07 -0.94 15.51
C ASP A 101 13.30 -0.07 15.23
N ASN A 102 13.36 0.58 14.06
CA ASN A 102 14.48 1.41 13.65
C ASN A 102 14.24 2.90 13.91
N PHE A 103 13.02 3.28 14.33
CA PHE A 103 12.70 4.67 14.58
C PHE A 103 13.27 5.15 15.91
N ASP A 104 13.70 6.39 15.90
CA ASP A 104 14.05 7.11 17.13
C ASP A 104 12.80 7.80 17.68
N TRP A 105 12.12 7.11 18.60
CA TRP A 105 10.89 7.60 19.23
C TRP A 105 11.15 8.71 20.25
N ASN A 106 12.41 8.98 20.57
CA ASN A 106 12.80 10.03 21.52
C ASN A 106 13.19 11.33 20.82
N THR A 107 12.90 11.48 19.53
CA THR A 107 13.18 12.69 18.79
C THR A 107 12.48 13.88 19.44
N LYS A 108 13.24 14.97 19.66
CA LYS A 108 12.72 16.20 20.25
C LYS A 108 12.61 17.26 19.17
N TYR A 109 11.45 17.88 19.13
CA TYR A 109 11.17 18.98 18.21
C TYR A 109 11.08 20.30 18.95
#